data_e96ce1e6cbf1b6d35b739ae209bf4ea9
#
_entry.id   e96ce1e6cbf1b6d35b739ae209bf4ea9
#
_cell.length_a   1.000
_cell.length_b   1.000
_cell.length_c   1.000
_cell.angle_alpha   90.00
_cell.angle_beta   90.00
_cell.angle_gamma   90.00
#
_symmetry.space_group_name_H-M   'P 1'
#
loop_
_entity.id
_entity.type
_entity.pdbx_description
1 polymer ?
#
loop_
_entity_poly.entity_id
_entity_poly.type
_entity_poly.pdbx_seq_one_letter_code
_entity_poly.pdbx_strand_id
1 'polypeptide(L)'
;AFKKGDDVSLEMRDASDKSLTRHLYAGDPGPIRKLKGTRESFVFRVTGVDLVANRILFDRPLRTDVRPAWKPYLVSATSSVEEAGIEGLGFTFPNTPYQGHFSELGFNALDVRGARHCWVRDIRIHNSDSGIFVSGVNITLENIFITSDRKIEKSRKATGHHGITLSGQDNLLTRFSLDTRFMHGITLTRSSAGNVVSIGRGADLSFDHHRYGPHSNLFTDIYLGEGSRMFQSGGGSQLGRHSAAYTTFWGIRSRKPQSWPSAWGPDVMNLVGVQTKSKSVLEPAGRWMESIDPNQLHPRNLHQAQLERRLKTLEE
;
A
#
# COMPACT_ATOMS: atom_id res chain seq x y z
N ALA A 1 1.82 21.57 -24.97
CA ALA A 1 3.15 21.14 -24.52
C ALA A 1 3.23 21.33 -23.02
N PHE A 2 3.84 20.38 -22.30
CA PHE A 2 4.06 20.48 -20.86
C PHE A 2 5.24 21.42 -20.56
N LYS A 3 5.23 22.03 -19.38
CA LYS A 3 6.29 22.93 -18.88
C LYS A 3 6.66 22.57 -17.45
N LYS A 4 7.78 23.10 -16.96
CA LYS A 4 8.20 22.96 -15.57
C LYS A 4 7.10 23.45 -14.64
N GLY A 5 6.80 22.66 -13.62
CA GLY A 5 5.74 22.90 -12.63
C GLY A 5 4.39 22.24 -12.97
N ASP A 6 4.20 21.76 -14.19
CA ASP A 6 2.98 21.03 -14.53
C ASP A 6 2.94 19.67 -13.82
N ASP A 7 1.74 19.27 -13.42
CA ASP A 7 1.50 17.93 -12.94
C ASP A 7 0.91 17.08 -14.08
N VAL A 8 1.52 15.92 -14.24
CA VAL A 8 1.19 15.01 -15.35
C VAL A 8 0.96 13.59 -14.84
N SER A 9 0.07 12.89 -15.52
CA SER A 9 -0.11 11.46 -15.37
C SER A 9 0.56 10.74 -16.53
N LEU A 10 1.54 9.90 -16.23
CA LEU A 10 2.08 8.93 -17.18
C LEU A 10 1.16 7.71 -17.16
N GLU A 11 0.49 7.48 -18.28
CA GLU A 11 -0.44 6.36 -18.42
C GLU A 11 0.10 5.32 -19.38
N MET A 12 -0.08 4.06 -19.03
CA MET A 12 0.30 2.91 -19.84
C MET A 12 -0.86 1.94 -19.96
N ARG A 13 -1.03 1.39 -21.16
CA ARG A 13 -2.05 0.38 -21.46
C ARG A 13 -1.41 -0.97 -21.73
N ASP A 14 -2.07 -2.01 -21.26
CA ASP A 14 -1.61 -3.36 -21.53
C ASP A 14 -1.67 -3.66 -23.04
N ALA A 15 -0.66 -4.37 -23.52
CA ALA A 15 -0.66 -4.91 -24.87
C ALA A 15 -1.56 -6.16 -24.95
N SER A 16 -1.86 -6.60 -26.17
CA SER A 16 -2.70 -7.79 -26.39
C SER A 16 -2.13 -9.06 -25.75
N ASP A 17 -0.81 -9.15 -25.61
CA ASP A 17 -0.07 -10.22 -24.97
C ASP A 17 -0.03 -10.13 -23.42
N LYS A 18 -0.66 -9.08 -22.85
CA LYS A 18 -0.65 -8.78 -21.41
C LYS A 18 0.73 -8.57 -20.81
N SER A 19 1.68 -8.05 -21.60
CA SER A 19 3.07 -7.89 -21.18
C SER A 19 3.25 -6.88 -20.03
N LEU A 20 2.48 -5.78 -19.98
CA LEU A 20 2.50 -4.86 -18.86
C LEU A 20 1.99 -5.54 -17.58
N THR A 21 0.85 -6.21 -17.65
CA THR A 21 0.31 -6.94 -16.49
C THR A 21 1.32 -7.97 -15.98
N ARG A 22 1.93 -8.77 -16.86
CA ARG A 22 2.97 -9.73 -16.46
C ARG A 22 4.19 -9.07 -15.85
N HIS A 23 4.61 -7.93 -16.38
CA HIS A 23 5.73 -7.17 -15.82
C HIS A 23 5.43 -6.70 -14.40
N LEU A 24 4.28 -6.08 -14.14
CA LEU A 24 3.88 -5.60 -12.82
C LEU A 24 3.68 -6.72 -11.80
N TYR A 25 3.29 -7.91 -12.26
CA TYR A 25 3.20 -9.10 -11.41
C TYR A 25 4.54 -9.84 -11.28
N ALA A 26 5.58 -9.43 -12.02
CA ALA A 26 6.83 -10.19 -12.18
C ALA A 26 6.60 -11.65 -12.65
N GLY A 27 5.59 -11.88 -13.50
CA GLY A 27 5.27 -13.20 -14.06
C GLY A 27 3.78 -13.42 -14.32
N ASP A 28 3.25 -14.59 -13.98
CA ASP A 28 1.85 -14.94 -14.24
C ASP A 28 0.87 -14.23 -13.28
N PRO A 29 0.01 -13.33 -13.79
CA PRO A 29 -0.98 -12.64 -12.97
C PRO A 29 -2.20 -13.50 -12.61
N GLY A 30 -2.31 -14.72 -13.14
CA GLY A 30 -3.52 -15.53 -13.04
C GLY A 30 -4.69 -14.98 -13.86
N PRO A 31 -5.93 -15.41 -13.57
CA PRO A 31 -7.10 -15.04 -14.35
C PRO A 31 -7.56 -13.60 -14.05
N ILE A 32 -7.05 -12.61 -14.78
CA ILE A 32 -7.55 -11.22 -14.71
C ILE A 32 -8.60 -11.02 -15.81
N ARG A 33 -9.88 -10.99 -15.43
CA ARG A 33 -11.01 -10.88 -16.37
C ARG A 33 -11.66 -9.49 -16.38
N LYS A 34 -11.48 -8.70 -15.32
CA LYS A 34 -12.21 -7.43 -15.12
C LYS A 34 -11.41 -6.16 -15.44
N LEU A 35 -10.12 -6.25 -15.76
CA LEU A 35 -9.32 -5.06 -16.07
C LEU A 35 -9.44 -4.73 -17.56
N LYS A 36 -10.07 -3.59 -17.85
CA LYS A 36 -10.18 -2.99 -19.18
C LYS A 36 -9.56 -1.60 -19.18
N GLY A 37 -8.93 -1.19 -20.26
CA GLY A 37 -8.37 0.15 -20.44
C GLY A 37 -6.96 0.34 -19.92
N THR A 38 -6.69 1.48 -19.30
CA THR A 38 -5.38 1.81 -18.71
C THR A 38 -5.06 0.86 -17.57
N ARG A 39 -3.89 0.26 -17.65
CA ARG A 39 -3.45 -0.71 -16.61
C ARG A 39 -2.70 -0.02 -15.49
N GLU A 40 -1.91 0.98 -15.80
CA GLU A 40 -1.07 1.69 -14.84
C GLU A 40 -1.07 3.19 -15.13
N SER A 41 -1.01 3.97 -14.08
CA SER A 41 -0.99 5.42 -14.13
C SER A 41 -0.13 5.94 -12.98
N PHE A 42 0.83 6.83 -13.28
CA PHE A 42 1.71 7.45 -12.29
C PHE A 42 1.67 8.97 -12.42
N VAL A 43 1.40 9.65 -11.33
CA VAL A 43 1.36 11.12 -11.31
C VAL A 43 2.73 11.66 -10.91
N PHE A 44 3.24 12.61 -11.67
CA PHE A 44 4.53 13.27 -11.46
C PHE A 44 4.40 14.79 -11.61
N ARG A 45 5.33 15.53 -10.98
CA ARG A 45 5.55 16.94 -11.31
C ARG A 45 6.70 17.06 -12.30
N VAL A 46 6.50 17.83 -13.35
CA VAL A 46 7.53 18.15 -14.34
C VAL A 46 8.54 19.10 -13.73
N THR A 47 9.81 18.70 -13.67
CA THR A 47 10.92 19.53 -13.16
C THR A 47 11.72 20.19 -14.27
N GLY A 48 11.62 19.69 -15.49
CA GLY A 48 12.27 20.26 -16.67
C GLY A 48 11.75 19.66 -17.97
N VAL A 49 11.92 20.42 -19.06
CA VAL A 49 11.62 20.00 -20.43
C VAL A 49 12.80 20.38 -21.29
N ASP A 50 13.38 19.40 -21.97
CA ASP A 50 14.44 19.58 -22.96
C ASP A 50 13.87 19.27 -24.34
N LEU A 51 13.56 20.31 -25.11
CA LEU A 51 12.96 20.19 -26.44
C LEU A 51 13.98 19.70 -27.49
N VAL A 52 15.26 19.91 -27.28
CA VAL A 52 16.33 19.47 -28.20
C VAL A 52 16.52 17.97 -28.08
N ALA A 53 16.58 17.47 -26.84
CA ALA A 53 16.74 16.05 -26.57
C ALA A 53 15.40 15.28 -26.50
N ASN A 54 14.25 15.95 -26.68
CA ASN A 54 12.90 15.38 -26.53
C ASN A 54 12.73 14.69 -25.17
N ARG A 55 13.12 15.35 -24.06
CA ARG A 55 13.07 14.78 -22.71
C ARG A 55 12.15 15.59 -21.79
N ILE A 56 11.43 14.87 -20.95
CA ILE A 56 10.74 15.43 -19.79
C ILE A 56 11.37 14.87 -18.53
N LEU A 57 11.71 15.75 -17.58
CA LEU A 57 12.27 15.39 -16.28
C LEU A 57 11.17 15.45 -15.24
N PHE A 58 11.11 14.45 -14.37
CA PHE A 58 10.14 14.34 -13.29
C PHE A 58 10.80 14.58 -11.92
N ASP A 59 9.97 14.88 -10.95
CA ASP A 59 10.37 15.13 -9.55
C ASP A 59 10.89 13.88 -8.83
N ARG A 60 10.66 12.70 -9.39
CA ARG A 60 11.10 11.42 -8.83
C ARG A 60 11.28 10.34 -9.90
N PRO A 61 12.01 9.25 -9.59
CA PRO A 61 12.21 8.15 -10.51
C PRO A 61 10.91 7.44 -10.89
N LEU A 62 10.89 6.86 -12.08
CA LEU A 62 9.85 5.93 -12.51
C LEU A 62 9.90 4.67 -11.64
N ARG A 63 8.73 4.15 -11.27
CA ARG A 63 8.64 2.93 -10.45
C ARG A 63 8.68 1.64 -11.23
N THR A 64 8.55 1.74 -12.55
CA THR A 64 8.57 0.61 -13.47
C THR A 64 9.09 1.03 -14.82
N ASP A 65 9.40 0.06 -15.67
CA ASP A 65 9.75 0.33 -17.07
C ASP A 65 8.64 1.07 -17.81
N VAL A 66 9.05 1.83 -18.82
CA VAL A 66 8.16 2.43 -19.81
C VAL A 66 8.55 1.87 -21.16
N ARG A 67 7.66 1.10 -21.79
CA ARG A 67 7.95 0.42 -23.07
C ARG A 67 6.98 0.88 -24.16
N PRO A 68 7.45 1.09 -25.42
CA PRO A 68 6.58 1.50 -26.53
C PRO A 68 5.37 0.58 -26.75
N ALA A 69 5.53 -0.73 -26.50
CA ALA A 69 4.44 -1.71 -26.62
C ALA A 69 3.26 -1.43 -25.69
N TRP A 70 3.46 -0.71 -24.57
CA TRP A 70 2.43 -0.33 -23.61
C TRP A 70 1.79 1.02 -23.92
N LYS A 71 2.13 1.60 -25.10
CA LYS A 71 1.57 2.86 -25.60
C LYS A 71 1.58 3.96 -24.53
N PRO A 72 2.75 4.27 -23.94
CA PRO A 72 2.84 5.29 -22.91
C PRO A 72 2.43 6.66 -23.45
N TYR A 73 1.71 7.44 -22.67
CA TYR A 73 1.40 8.83 -22.97
C TYR A 73 1.28 9.65 -21.69
N LEU A 74 1.45 10.95 -21.84
CA LEU A 74 1.28 11.90 -20.75
C LEU A 74 0.00 12.69 -20.94
N VAL A 75 -0.74 12.86 -19.85
CA VAL A 75 -1.88 13.78 -19.76
C VAL A 75 -1.71 14.71 -18.57
N SER A 76 -2.37 15.85 -18.56
CA SER A 76 -2.43 16.70 -17.37
C SER A 76 -3.08 15.92 -16.23
N ALA A 77 -2.41 15.89 -15.09
CA ALA A 77 -2.99 15.33 -13.88
C ALA A 77 -3.88 16.38 -13.23
N THR A 78 -5.13 16.00 -12.94
CA THR A 78 -6.07 16.84 -12.22
C THR A 78 -6.43 16.18 -10.90
N SER A 79 -6.51 16.98 -9.84
CA SER A 79 -7.03 16.59 -8.54
C SER A 79 -8.24 17.43 -8.20
N SER A 80 -9.18 16.84 -7.46
CA SER A 80 -10.35 17.57 -6.98
C SER A 80 -10.00 18.45 -5.78
N VAL A 81 -9.00 18.01 -4.99
CA VAL A 81 -8.54 18.71 -3.77
C VAL A 81 -7.03 18.60 -3.69
N GLU A 82 -6.36 19.71 -3.35
CA GLU A 82 -4.92 19.76 -3.11
C GLU A 82 -4.62 20.56 -1.84
N GLU A 83 -3.51 20.19 -1.19
CA GLU A 83 -2.95 20.91 -0.03
C GLU A 83 -3.98 21.22 1.07
N ALA A 84 -4.84 20.25 1.35
CA ALA A 84 -5.87 20.31 2.36
C ALA A 84 -5.75 19.13 3.34
N GLY A 85 -6.26 19.30 4.55
CA GLY A 85 -6.16 18.27 5.57
C GLY A 85 -7.37 18.17 6.48
N ILE A 86 -7.46 17.01 7.13
CA ILE A 86 -8.41 16.71 8.20
C ILE A 86 -7.59 16.36 9.43
N GLU A 87 -7.78 17.10 10.52
CA GLU A 87 -6.99 16.93 11.73
C GLU A 87 -7.84 16.98 13.01
N GLY A 88 -7.40 16.22 14.03
CA GLY A 88 -7.92 16.35 15.39
C GLY A 88 -9.36 15.88 15.56
N LEU A 89 -9.83 14.92 14.77
CA LEU A 89 -11.22 14.46 14.83
C LEU A 89 -11.36 13.08 15.48
N GLY A 90 -12.49 12.89 16.17
CA GLY A 90 -12.94 11.61 16.69
C GLY A 90 -14.23 11.14 16.01
N PHE A 91 -14.27 9.87 15.62
CA PHE A 91 -15.43 9.18 15.09
C PHE A 91 -15.81 8.06 16.05
N THR A 92 -17.00 8.14 16.64
CA THR A 92 -17.51 7.10 17.54
C THR A 92 -18.84 6.58 16.99
N PHE A 93 -18.88 5.30 16.71
CA PHE A 93 -20.10 4.62 16.23
C PHE A 93 -20.71 3.76 17.34
N PRO A 94 -21.99 3.40 17.23
CA PRO A 94 -22.64 2.54 18.19
C PRO A 94 -21.93 1.20 18.38
N ASN A 95 -21.90 0.70 19.60
CA ASN A 95 -21.38 -0.63 19.89
C ASN A 95 -22.40 -1.71 19.51
N THR A 96 -22.55 -1.94 18.22
CA THR A 96 -23.39 -3.01 17.64
C THR A 96 -22.49 -4.15 17.18
N PRO A 97 -22.93 -5.43 17.25
CA PRO A 97 -22.17 -6.54 16.71
C PRO A 97 -21.82 -6.32 15.24
N TYR A 98 -20.60 -6.64 14.82
CA TYR A 98 -20.23 -6.62 13.41
C TYR A 98 -21.06 -7.63 12.63
N GLN A 99 -21.83 -7.18 11.64
CA GLN A 99 -22.81 -8.01 10.92
C GLN A 99 -22.16 -9.02 9.96
N GLY A 100 -20.89 -8.80 9.60
CA GLY A 100 -20.12 -9.64 8.69
C GLY A 100 -19.96 -9.01 7.31
N HIS A 101 -19.17 -9.68 6.50
CA HIS A 101 -18.79 -9.23 5.16
C HIS A 101 -20.02 -9.05 4.24
N PHE A 102 -20.15 -7.87 3.65
CA PHE A 102 -21.30 -7.42 2.82
C PHE A 102 -22.63 -7.24 3.56
N SER A 103 -22.60 -7.23 4.88
CA SER A 103 -23.77 -6.99 5.72
C SER A 103 -23.54 -5.88 6.73
N GLU A 104 -22.55 -5.04 6.48
CA GLU A 104 -22.17 -3.91 7.32
C GLU A 104 -23.28 -2.86 7.37
N LEU A 105 -23.37 -2.18 8.52
CA LEU A 105 -24.32 -1.08 8.72
C LEU A 105 -23.87 0.24 8.09
N GLY A 106 -22.63 0.29 7.57
CA GLY A 106 -22.09 1.47 6.90
C GLY A 106 -21.41 2.46 7.84
N PHE A 107 -20.97 2.03 9.02
CA PHE A 107 -20.24 2.86 9.98
C PHE A 107 -18.78 3.03 9.50
N ASN A 108 -18.58 3.84 8.46
CA ASN A 108 -17.29 4.13 7.84
C ASN A 108 -16.86 5.56 8.21
N ALA A 109 -15.60 5.74 8.62
CA ALA A 109 -15.16 7.03 9.15
C ALA A 109 -14.78 8.04 8.06
N LEU A 110 -13.82 7.70 7.20
CA LEU A 110 -13.27 8.62 6.21
C LEU A 110 -13.06 7.96 4.85
N ASP A 111 -13.30 8.73 3.78
CA ASP A 111 -12.98 8.36 2.41
C ASP A 111 -12.36 9.57 1.69
N VAL A 112 -11.07 9.46 1.34
CA VAL A 112 -10.28 10.49 0.69
C VAL A 112 -10.04 10.08 -0.75
N ARG A 113 -10.71 10.75 -1.70
CA ARG A 113 -10.63 10.44 -3.14
C ARG A 113 -10.27 11.66 -3.97
N GLY A 114 -9.54 11.43 -5.07
CA GLY A 114 -9.17 12.48 -6.01
C GLY A 114 -8.34 13.60 -5.39
N ALA A 115 -7.71 13.33 -4.25
CA ALA A 115 -6.92 14.28 -3.49
C ALA A 115 -5.43 14.08 -3.78
N ARG A 116 -4.65 15.17 -3.66
CA ARG A 116 -3.20 15.16 -3.83
C ARG A 116 -2.54 16.13 -2.85
N HIS A 117 -1.35 15.74 -2.33
CA HIS A 117 -0.61 16.54 -1.34
C HIS A 117 -1.46 16.92 -0.12
N CYS A 118 -2.33 16.02 0.30
CA CYS A 118 -3.27 16.23 1.41
C CYS A 118 -2.84 15.40 2.64
N TRP A 119 -3.50 15.63 3.77
CA TRP A 119 -3.18 14.89 4.99
C TRP A 119 -4.40 14.58 5.84
N VAL A 120 -4.27 13.51 6.64
CA VAL A 120 -5.23 13.08 7.66
C VAL A 120 -4.43 12.84 8.93
N ARG A 121 -4.62 13.65 9.97
CA ARG A 121 -3.80 13.58 11.19
C ARG A 121 -4.63 13.54 12.46
N ASP A 122 -4.06 12.87 13.49
CA ASP A 122 -4.61 12.88 14.84
C ASP A 122 -6.09 12.42 14.86
N ILE A 123 -6.36 11.32 14.18
CA ILE A 123 -7.70 10.75 14.03
C ILE A 123 -7.90 9.58 14.97
N ARG A 124 -9.02 9.61 15.70
CA ARG A 124 -9.48 8.51 16.55
C ARG A 124 -10.77 7.92 15.99
N ILE A 125 -10.81 6.61 15.80
CA ILE A 125 -11.98 5.92 15.28
C ILE A 125 -12.36 4.80 16.24
N HIS A 126 -13.62 4.76 16.64
CA HIS A 126 -14.13 3.76 17.58
C HIS A 126 -15.39 3.09 17.05
N ASN A 127 -15.41 1.73 17.09
CA ASN A 127 -16.53 0.87 16.68
C ASN A 127 -16.96 1.03 15.20
N SER A 128 -16.02 1.32 14.30
CA SER A 128 -16.33 1.41 12.87
C SER A 128 -16.49 0.03 12.20
N ASP A 129 -17.28 -0.01 11.14
CA ASP A 129 -17.28 -1.13 10.19
C ASP A 129 -16.04 -1.05 9.29
N SER A 130 -15.69 0.16 8.84
CA SER A 130 -14.43 0.44 8.17
C SER A 130 -13.84 1.77 8.64
N GLY A 131 -12.52 1.85 8.68
CA GLY A 131 -11.82 3.04 9.13
C GLY A 131 -11.62 4.05 7.99
N ILE A 132 -10.50 3.99 7.27
CA ILE A 132 -10.11 5.02 6.30
C ILE A 132 -9.86 4.38 4.93
N PHE A 133 -10.43 4.99 3.89
CA PHE A 133 -10.15 4.68 2.49
C PHE A 133 -9.39 5.84 1.85
N VAL A 134 -8.30 5.55 1.13
CA VAL A 134 -7.51 6.52 0.38
C VAL A 134 -7.34 6.06 -1.06
N SER A 135 -7.72 6.91 -2.00
CA SER A 135 -7.45 6.73 -3.44
C SER A 135 -6.90 8.03 -4.04
N GLY A 136 -5.87 8.57 -3.41
CA GLY A 136 -5.17 9.78 -3.80
C GLY A 136 -3.69 9.55 -4.05
N VAL A 137 -2.97 10.63 -4.26
CA VAL A 137 -1.52 10.63 -4.51
C VAL A 137 -0.84 11.58 -3.52
N ASN A 138 0.28 11.14 -2.93
CA ASN A 138 1.01 11.91 -1.92
C ASN A 138 0.14 12.33 -0.72
N ILE A 139 -0.67 11.41 -0.22
CA ILE A 139 -1.49 11.61 0.98
C ILE A 139 -0.71 11.10 2.20
N THR A 140 -0.64 11.91 3.25
CA THR A 140 -0.07 11.51 4.52
C THR A 140 -1.17 11.21 5.54
N LEU A 141 -1.17 9.98 6.06
CA LEU A 141 -1.98 9.58 7.22
C LEU A 141 -1.03 9.43 8.41
N GLU A 142 -1.26 10.20 9.46
CA GLU A 142 -0.38 10.22 10.64
C GLU A 142 -1.18 10.25 11.95
N ASN A 143 -0.71 9.52 12.96
CA ASN A 143 -1.36 9.44 14.26
C ASN A 143 -2.81 8.93 14.15
N ILE A 144 -2.99 7.77 13.54
CA ILE A 144 -4.31 7.16 13.33
C ILE A 144 -4.53 6.05 14.37
N PHE A 145 -5.57 6.18 15.17
CA PHE A 145 -5.90 5.22 16.23
C PHE A 145 -7.29 4.64 15.99
N ILE A 146 -7.37 3.34 15.81
CA ILE A 146 -8.64 2.63 15.59
C ILE A 146 -8.83 1.57 16.68
N THR A 147 -9.95 1.65 17.39
CA THR A 147 -10.31 0.77 18.49
C THR A 147 -11.72 0.23 18.34
N SER A 148 -12.08 -0.80 19.09
CA SER A 148 -13.45 -1.30 19.14
C SER A 148 -13.74 -2.06 20.43
N ASP A 149 -14.91 -1.83 21.02
CA ASP A 149 -15.48 -2.62 22.11
C ASP A 149 -16.35 -3.77 21.63
N ARG A 150 -16.52 -3.91 20.31
CA ARG A 150 -17.33 -4.97 19.70
C ARG A 150 -16.72 -6.33 20.03
N LYS A 151 -17.56 -7.25 20.50
CA LYS A 151 -17.13 -8.63 20.74
C LYS A 151 -16.82 -9.35 19.42
N ILE A 152 -15.68 -10.02 19.38
CA ILE A 152 -15.33 -10.89 18.25
C ILE A 152 -16.10 -12.19 18.38
N GLU A 153 -17.07 -12.41 17.52
CA GLU A 153 -17.78 -13.69 17.42
C GLU A 153 -16.88 -14.75 16.76
N LYS A 154 -16.96 -16.00 17.25
CA LYS A 154 -16.14 -17.12 16.74
C LYS A 154 -16.31 -17.34 15.24
N SER A 155 -17.52 -17.12 14.70
CA SER A 155 -17.84 -17.28 13.28
C SER A 155 -17.22 -16.20 12.41
N ARG A 156 -17.06 -14.96 12.91
CA ARG A 156 -16.66 -13.78 12.13
C ARG A 156 -15.22 -13.37 12.33
N LYS A 157 -14.65 -13.65 13.48
CA LYS A 157 -13.24 -13.40 13.86
C LYS A 157 -12.74 -11.96 13.64
N ALA A 158 -13.64 -10.99 13.55
CA ALA A 158 -13.34 -9.58 13.30
C ALA A 158 -14.39 -8.66 13.95
N THR A 159 -14.02 -7.42 14.19
CA THR A 159 -14.89 -6.35 14.72
C THR A 159 -15.35 -5.39 13.64
N GLY A 160 -14.81 -5.48 12.44
CA GLY A 160 -15.13 -4.69 11.26
C GLY A 160 -14.48 -5.25 10.01
N HIS A 161 -14.71 -4.59 8.86
CA HIS A 161 -14.29 -5.07 7.54
C HIS A 161 -12.87 -4.59 7.18
N HIS A 162 -12.71 -3.30 6.90
CA HIS A 162 -11.43 -2.70 6.51
C HIS A 162 -10.92 -1.74 7.58
N GLY A 163 -9.68 -1.91 8.02
CA GLY A 163 -9.01 -0.93 8.87
C GLY A 163 -8.62 0.32 8.07
N ILE A 164 -7.55 0.22 7.28
CA ILE A 164 -7.10 1.30 6.39
C ILE A 164 -6.84 0.72 5.01
N THR A 165 -7.41 1.35 3.97
CA THR A 165 -7.24 0.92 2.58
C THR A 165 -6.50 1.98 1.78
N LEU A 166 -5.39 1.59 1.15
CA LEU A 166 -4.60 2.41 0.25
C LEU A 166 -4.74 1.86 -1.18
N SER A 167 -5.52 2.54 -2.01
CA SER A 167 -5.70 2.21 -3.43
C SER A 167 -5.10 3.25 -4.37
N GLY A 168 -4.36 4.20 -3.83
CA GLY A 168 -3.63 5.24 -4.54
C GLY A 168 -2.13 5.00 -4.57
N GLN A 169 -1.37 6.05 -4.82
CA GLN A 169 0.07 5.98 -5.05
C GLN A 169 0.84 6.98 -4.18
N ASP A 170 2.07 6.60 -3.81
CA ASP A 170 3.01 7.48 -3.11
C ASP A 170 2.46 8.05 -1.79
N ASN A 171 1.55 7.31 -1.13
CA ASN A 171 0.96 7.72 0.14
C ASN A 171 1.80 7.21 1.31
N LEU A 172 1.78 7.93 2.42
CA LEU A 172 2.42 7.57 3.67
C LEU A 172 1.36 7.32 4.76
N LEU A 173 1.38 6.11 5.33
CA LEU A 173 0.70 5.80 6.59
C LEU A 173 1.76 5.64 7.66
N THR A 174 1.75 6.47 8.68
CA THR A 174 2.73 6.41 9.75
C THR A 174 2.12 6.68 11.13
N ARG A 175 2.76 6.16 12.19
CA ARG A 175 2.29 6.33 13.59
C ARG A 175 0.84 5.92 13.77
N PHE A 176 0.51 4.67 13.42
CA PHE A 176 -0.85 4.15 13.53
C PHE A 176 -0.97 3.02 14.55
N SER A 177 -2.17 2.86 15.10
CA SER A 177 -2.55 1.71 15.91
C SER A 177 -3.93 1.20 15.52
N LEU A 178 -4.03 -0.10 15.19
CA LEU A 178 -5.28 -0.82 15.03
C LEU A 178 -5.43 -1.80 16.21
N ASP A 179 -5.89 -1.28 17.35
CA ASP A 179 -6.02 -2.06 18.59
C ASP A 179 -7.29 -2.94 18.59
N THR A 180 -7.74 -3.30 17.41
CA THR A 180 -8.82 -4.26 17.17
C THR A 180 -8.54 -5.07 15.90
N ARG A 181 -9.31 -6.11 15.66
CA ARG A 181 -9.14 -7.02 14.51
C ARG A 181 -10.17 -6.75 13.43
N PHE A 182 -9.78 -6.10 12.35
CA PHE A 182 -10.57 -6.03 11.12
C PHE A 182 -10.43 -7.32 10.29
N MET A 183 -11.36 -7.59 9.41
CA MET A 183 -11.21 -8.66 8.42
C MET A 183 -9.96 -8.39 7.54
N HIS A 184 -9.79 -7.15 7.10
CA HIS A 184 -8.64 -6.63 6.38
C HIS A 184 -8.00 -5.48 7.18
N GLY A 185 -6.79 -5.67 7.69
CA GLY A 185 -6.11 -4.68 8.53
C GLY A 185 -5.66 -3.47 7.72
N ILE A 186 -4.54 -3.62 7.02
CA ILE A 186 -4.04 -2.64 6.03
C ILE A 186 -4.21 -3.25 4.66
N THR A 187 -5.00 -2.62 3.79
CA THR A 187 -5.32 -3.13 2.46
C THR A 187 -4.62 -2.32 1.38
N LEU A 188 -3.92 -3.02 0.48
CA LEU A 188 -3.41 -2.48 -0.78
C LEU A 188 -4.17 -3.10 -1.94
N THR A 189 -4.65 -2.29 -2.89
CA THR A 189 -5.44 -2.77 -4.03
C THR A 189 -5.33 -1.84 -5.24
N ARG A 190 -5.82 -2.27 -6.39
CA ARG A 190 -5.94 -1.47 -7.62
C ARG A 190 -4.61 -0.88 -8.10
N SER A 191 -3.59 -1.72 -8.23
CA SER A 191 -2.25 -1.28 -8.68
C SER A 191 -1.65 -0.18 -7.79
N SER A 192 -2.03 -0.14 -6.52
CA SER A 192 -1.43 0.81 -5.58
C SER A 192 0.08 0.59 -5.49
N ALA A 193 0.84 1.66 -5.67
CA ALA A 193 2.29 1.59 -5.78
C ALA A 193 2.99 2.74 -5.05
N GLY A 194 4.19 2.47 -4.55
CA GLY A 194 5.00 3.48 -3.88
C GLY A 194 4.50 3.90 -2.51
N ASN A 195 3.47 3.27 -1.99
CA ASN A 195 2.98 3.59 -0.66
C ASN A 195 3.95 3.10 0.41
N VAL A 196 4.06 3.87 1.48
CA VAL A 196 4.84 3.53 2.66
C VAL A 196 3.92 3.35 3.86
N VAL A 197 4.04 2.20 4.52
CA VAL A 197 3.38 1.91 5.79
C VAL A 197 4.47 1.77 6.85
N SER A 198 4.49 2.67 7.83
CA SER A 198 5.62 2.85 8.73
C SER A 198 5.19 3.15 10.17
N ILE A 199 5.99 2.71 11.15
CA ILE A 199 5.80 3.00 12.57
C ILE A 199 4.36 2.69 13.01
N GLY A 200 4.02 1.40 13.01
CA GLY A 200 2.66 1.00 13.31
C GLY A 200 2.55 -0.23 14.20
N ARG A 201 1.36 -0.42 14.75
CA ARG A 201 1.05 -1.62 15.52
C ARG A 201 -0.42 -2.03 15.37
N GLY A 202 -0.72 -3.24 15.77
CA GLY A 202 -2.10 -3.68 15.93
C GLY A 202 -2.25 -4.94 16.78
N ALA A 203 -3.50 -5.32 17.02
CA ALA A 203 -3.81 -6.52 17.81
C ALA A 203 -3.43 -7.81 17.07
N ASP A 204 -3.75 -7.87 15.78
CA ASP A 204 -3.40 -8.97 14.85
C ASP A 204 -3.51 -8.47 13.42
N LEU A 205 -2.52 -7.69 12.97
CA LEU A 205 -2.55 -7.03 11.67
C LEU A 205 -2.43 -8.04 10.51
N SER A 206 -3.16 -7.74 9.42
CA SER A 206 -2.91 -8.30 8.11
C SER A 206 -2.50 -7.20 7.14
N PHE A 207 -1.59 -7.53 6.23
CA PHE A 207 -1.25 -6.74 5.06
C PHE A 207 -1.96 -7.36 3.86
N ASP A 208 -3.21 -6.93 3.68
CA ASP A 208 -4.08 -7.47 2.66
C ASP A 208 -3.71 -6.92 1.29
N HIS A 209 -3.12 -7.75 0.45
CA HIS A 209 -2.89 -7.45 -0.97
C HIS A 209 -4.11 -7.90 -1.77
N HIS A 210 -5.10 -6.99 -1.84
CA HIS A 210 -6.46 -7.26 -2.30
C HIS A 210 -6.56 -7.42 -3.82
N ARG A 211 -5.59 -8.12 -4.42
CA ARG A 211 -5.47 -8.38 -5.85
C ARG A 211 -5.34 -7.09 -6.69
N TYR A 212 -5.52 -7.14 -8.00
CA TYR A 212 -5.26 -6.04 -8.93
C TYR A 212 -3.80 -5.57 -8.96
N GLY A 213 -2.85 -6.40 -8.54
CA GLY A 213 -1.41 -6.16 -8.66
C GLY A 213 -0.88 -4.93 -7.93
N PRO A 214 -1.14 -4.76 -6.62
CA PRO A 214 -0.37 -3.79 -5.84
C PRO A 214 1.10 -4.17 -5.88
N HIS A 215 2.00 -3.18 -6.06
CA HIS A 215 3.42 -3.44 -6.25
C HIS A 215 4.30 -2.30 -5.71
N SER A 216 5.60 -2.57 -5.54
CA SER A 216 6.60 -1.53 -5.20
C SER A 216 6.24 -0.71 -3.95
N ASN A 217 5.65 -1.32 -2.92
CA ASN A 217 5.30 -0.67 -1.66
C ASN A 217 6.33 -1.00 -0.58
N LEU A 218 6.35 -0.25 0.50
CA LEU A 218 7.22 -0.46 1.65
C LEU A 218 6.41 -0.58 2.94
N PHE A 219 6.65 -1.67 3.68
CA PHE A 219 6.21 -1.84 5.06
C PHE A 219 7.43 -1.84 5.95
N THR A 220 7.51 -0.94 6.94
CA THR A 220 8.71 -0.83 7.77
C THR A 220 8.40 -0.45 9.22
N ASP A 221 9.12 -1.08 10.17
CA ASP A 221 9.01 -0.83 11.61
C ASP A 221 7.59 -1.00 12.15
N ILE A 222 7.01 -2.17 11.92
CA ILE A 222 5.62 -2.47 12.32
C ILE A 222 5.57 -3.66 13.28
N TYR A 223 4.71 -3.55 14.30
CA TYR A 223 4.38 -4.65 15.22
C TYR A 223 2.99 -5.21 14.92
N LEU A 224 2.92 -6.43 14.43
CA LEU A 224 1.66 -7.08 14.02
C LEU A 224 0.74 -7.48 15.18
N GLY A 225 1.24 -7.46 16.41
CA GLY A 225 0.56 -8.06 17.56
C GLY A 225 0.70 -9.58 17.56
N GLU A 226 -0.39 -10.31 17.57
CA GLU A 226 -0.39 -11.78 17.57
C GLU A 226 0.38 -12.35 16.36
N GLY A 227 0.26 -11.74 15.18
CA GLY A 227 0.97 -12.17 13.97
C GLY A 227 0.45 -13.49 13.41
N SER A 228 -0.85 -13.75 13.53
CA SER A 228 -1.42 -15.00 13.04
C SER A 228 -1.74 -14.98 11.55
N ARG A 229 -1.73 -13.78 10.90
CA ARG A 229 -2.33 -13.58 9.58
C ARG A 229 -1.71 -12.46 8.73
N MET A 230 -0.42 -12.19 8.86
CA MET A 230 0.26 -11.10 8.15
C MET A 230 -0.12 -11.01 6.66
N PHE A 231 -0.11 -12.13 5.95
CA PHE A 231 -0.37 -12.22 4.52
C PHE A 231 -1.81 -12.62 4.17
N GLN A 232 -2.73 -12.66 5.15
CA GLN A 232 -4.13 -12.97 4.85
C GLN A 232 -4.73 -11.89 3.96
N SER A 233 -5.14 -12.28 2.75
CA SER A 233 -5.61 -11.37 1.71
C SER A 233 -6.94 -11.82 1.12
N GLY A 234 -7.76 -10.83 0.75
CA GLY A 234 -9.08 -11.01 0.15
C GLY A 234 -9.12 -10.74 -1.35
N GLY A 235 -10.34 -10.54 -1.87
CA GLY A 235 -10.61 -10.24 -3.28
C GLY A 235 -10.99 -11.45 -4.11
N GLY A 236 -11.88 -11.23 -5.08
CA GLY A 236 -12.35 -12.27 -5.99
C GLY A 236 -11.26 -12.75 -6.96
N SER A 237 -11.20 -14.05 -7.25
CA SER A 237 -10.17 -14.66 -8.10
C SER A 237 -10.08 -14.06 -9.51
N GLN A 238 -11.17 -13.49 -10.03
CA GLN A 238 -11.21 -12.79 -11.32
C GLN A 238 -10.36 -11.51 -11.39
N LEU A 239 -9.81 -11.07 -10.25
CA LEU A 239 -8.95 -9.89 -10.14
C LEU A 239 -7.45 -10.24 -10.19
N GLY A 240 -7.10 -11.46 -10.55
CA GLY A 240 -5.74 -11.96 -10.59
C GLY A 240 -5.30 -12.64 -9.30
N ARG A 241 -4.04 -13.00 -9.22
CA ARG A 241 -3.43 -13.56 -8.00
C ARG A 241 -3.22 -12.48 -6.94
N HIS A 242 -3.08 -12.89 -5.69
CA HIS A 242 -2.46 -12.03 -4.68
C HIS A 242 -1.00 -11.82 -5.06
N SER A 243 -0.52 -10.61 -4.93
CA SER A 243 0.86 -10.26 -5.28
C SER A 243 1.33 -9.07 -4.45
N ALA A 244 2.60 -9.08 -4.10
CA ALA A 244 3.33 -7.96 -3.54
C ALA A 244 4.63 -7.75 -4.33
N ALA A 245 4.57 -7.84 -5.67
CA ALA A 245 5.73 -7.72 -6.52
C ALA A 245 6.52 -6.44 -6.20
N TYR A 246 7.84 -6.57 -6.05
CA TYR A 246 8.77 -5.48 -5.73
C TYR A 246 8.48 -4.75 -4.38
N THR A 247 7.62 -5.31 -3.54
CA THR A 247 7.34 -4.78 -2.20
C THR A 247 8.39 -5.23 -1.21
N THR A 248 8.76 -4.34 -0.30
CA THR A 248 9.70 -4.64 0.78
C THR A 248 8.98 -4.63 2.13
N PHE A 249 9.19 -5.69 2.90
CA PHE A 249 8.80 -5.81 4.30
C PHE A 249 10.09 -5.76 5.14
N TRP A 250 10.26 -4.69 5.91
CA TRP A 250 11.49 -4.39 6.64
C TRP A 250 11.22 -4.18 8.13
N GLY A 251 11.79 -5.03 8.99
CA GLY A 251 11.65 -4.89 10.44
C GLY A 251 10.23 -5.12 10.94
N ILE A 252 9.58 -6.20 10.48
CA ILE A 252 8.23 -6.56 10.90
C ILE A 252 8.30 -7.50 12.08
N ARG A 253 7.77 -7.07 13.22
CA ARG A 253 7.75 -7.80 14.50
C ARG A 253 6.39 -8.41 14.78
N SER A 254 6.38 -9.57 15.42
CA SER A 254 5.15 -10.27 15.83
C SER A 254 5.42 -11.24 16.96
N ARG A 255 4.36 -11.69 17.66
CA ARG A 255 4.48 -12.76 18.65
C ARG A 255 4.77 -14.11 18.02
N LYS A 256 4.19 -14.38 16.86
CA LYS A 256 4.37 -15.64 16.12
C LYS A 256 5.23 -15.45 14.87
N PRO A 257 6.12 -16.39 14.56
CA PRO A 257 6.88 -16.35 13.32
C PRO A 257 5.95 -16.48 12.11
N GLN A 258 6.27 -15.76 11.04
CA GLN A 258 5.45 -15.69 9.85
C GLN A 258 5.72 -16.87 8.92
N SER A 259 4.69 -17.25 8.16
CA SER A 259 4.81 -18.24 7.09
C SER A 259 4.79 -17.54 5.74
N TRP A 260 5.53 -18.09 4.78
CA TRP A 260 5.51 -17.62 3.40
C TRP A 260 4.10 -17.73 2.79
N PRO A 261 3.62 -16.75 2.03
CA PRO A 261 2.29 -16.79 1.41
C PRO A 261 2.29 -17.68 0.17
N SER A 262 2.15 -18.99 0.33
CA SER A 262 2.25 -19.99 -0.74
C SER A 262 1.27 -19.83 -1.90
N ALA A 263 0.12 -19.18 -1.67
CA ALA A 263 -0.91 -18.96 -2.68
C ALA A 263 -0.76 -17.66 -3.47
N TRP A 264 0.30 -16.89 -3.21
CA TRP A 264 0.55 -15.63 -3.91
C TRP A 264 1.19 -15.86 -5.27
N GLY A 265 1.10 -14.83 -6.14
CA GLY A 265 1.79 -14.78 -7.43
C GLY A 265 3.30 -14.70 -7.27
N PRO A 266 4.03 -14.39 -8.33
CA PRO A 266 5.49 -14.52 -8.33
C PRO A 266 6.15 -13.84 -7.15
N ASP A 267 7.16 -14.50 -6.66
CA ASP A 267 7.81 -14.21 -5.40
C ASP A 267 8.93 -13.17 -5.55
N VAL A 268 8.62 -12.01 -6.13
CA VAL A 268 9.57 -10.89 -6.26
C VAL A 268 9.25 -9.87 -5.18
N MET A 269 9.50 -10.23 -3.94
CA MET A 269 9.36 -9.35 -2.79
C MET A 269 10.54 -9.54 -1.83
N ASN A 270 10.79 -8.56 -0.97
CA ASN A 270 11.86 -8.60 0.01
C ASN A 270 11.29 -8.71 1.42
N LEU A 271 11.76 -9.69 2.18
CA LEU A 271 11.47 -9.84 3.61
C LEU A 271 12.78 -9.74 4.39
N VAL A 272 13.00 -8.63 5.04
CA VAL A 272 14.22 -8.35 5.81
C VAL A 272 13.86 -8.04 7.25
N GLY A 273 14.44 -8.77 8.19
CA GLY A 273 14.09 -8.61 9.61
C GLY A 273 12.62 -8.95 9.88
N VAL A 274 12.11 -9.97 9.21
CA VAL A 274 10.81 -10.59 9.47
C VAL A 274 11.07 -11.97 10.05
N GLN A 275 10.66 -12.22 11.27
CA GLN A 275 10.81 -13.54 11.85
C GLN A 275 9.94 -14.55 11.10
N THR A 276 10.58 -15.46 10.35
CA THR A 276 9.92 -16.48 9.55
C THR A 276 10.19 -17.89 10.10
N LYS A 277 9.34 -18.86 9.77
CA LYS A 277 9.52 -20.26 10.13
C LYS A 277 10.63 -20.96 9.35
N SER A 278 10.94 -20.46 8.16
CA SER A 278 12.02 -20.97 7.29
C SER A 278 13.23 -20.05 7.36
N LYS A 279 14.43 -20.64 7.22
CA LYS A 279 15.68 -19.88 7.11
C LYS A 279 15.73 -19.06 5.84
N SER A 280 16.46 -17.96 5.90
CA SER A 280 16.63 -17.02 4.79
C SER A 280 17.36 -17.62 3.61
N VAL A 281 16.87 -17.33 2.41
CA VAL A 281 17.52 -17.67 1.16
C VAL A 281 17.28 -16.52 0.18
N LEU A 282 18.35 -16.07 -0.48
CA LEU A 282 18.24 -15.29 -1.71
C LEU A 282 17.86 -16.27 -2.84
N GLU A 283 16.65 -16.13 -3.38
CA GLU A 283 16.23 -16.99 -4.45
C GLU A 283 16.49 -16.39 -5.84
N PRO A 284 16.85 -17.22 -6.83
CA PRO A 284 17.16 -16.76 -8.19
C PRO A 284 16.03 -15.95 -8.86
N ALA A 285 14.80 -16.15 -8.44
CA ALA A 285 13.63 -15.43 -8.94
C ALA A 285 13.47 -13.98 -8.42
N GLY A 286 14.46 -13.47 -7.69
CA GLY A 286 14.43 -12.08 -7.18
C GLY A 286 13.72 -11.90 -5.85
N ARG A 287 13.37 -12.98 -5.17
CA ARG A 287 12.92 -12.94 -3.79
C ARG A 287 14.14 -12.81 -2.88
N TRP A 288 14.15 -11.76 -2.06
CA TRP A 288 15.15 -11.64 -1.01
C TRP A 288 14.48 -11.88 0.35
N MET A 289 14.99 -12.86 1.06
CA MET A 289 14.52 -13.23 2.37
C MET A 289 15.70 -13.31 3.32
N GLU A 290 15.75 -12.43 4.32
CA GLU A 290 16.81 -12.37 5.31
C GLU A 290 16.22 -12.36 6.72
N SER A 291 16.43 -13.46 7.45
CA SER A 291 15.93 -13.67 8.80
C SER A 291 16.90 -13.07 9.84
N ILE A 292 16.97 -11.76 9.88
CA ILE A 292 17.63 -11.01 10.94
C ILE A 292 16.60 -10.78 12.07
N ASP A 293 17.03 -10.86 13.31
CA ASP A 293 16.19 -10.41 14.43
C ASP A 293 15.78 -8.93 14.18
N PRO A 294 14.50 -8.63 14.11
CA PRO A 294 14.04 -7.25 13.87
C PRO A 294 14.56 -6.23 14.86
N ASN A 295 14.94 -6.67 16.09
CA ASN A 295 15.52 -5.80 17.11
C ASN A 295 17.00 -5.48 16.86
N GLN A 296 17.67 -6.26 16.03
CA GLN A 296 19.08 -6.07 15.63
C GLN A 296 19.19 -5.42 14.24
N LEU A 297 18.06 -5.23 13.56
CA LEU A 297 18.04 -4.68 12.20
C LEU A 297 18.38 -3.18 12.19
N HIS A 298 19.34 -2.81 11.36
CA HIS A 298 19.77 -1.43 11.13
C HIS A 298 19.75 -1.09 9.63
N PRO A 299 19.16 0.06 9.23
CA PRO A 299 18.34 0.95 10.06
C PRO A 299 17.03 0.26 10.49
N ARG A 300 16.50 0.57 11.66
CA ARG A 300 15.24 0.01 12.15
C ARG A 300 14.07 0.37 11.25
N ASN A 301 14.05 1.62 10.77
CA ASN A 301 13.06 2.15 9.85
C ASN A 301 13.70 2.53 8.53
N LEU A 302 13.40 1.78 7.48
CA LEU A 302 14.03 2.00 6.18
C LEU A 302 13.56 3.31 5.52
N HIS A 303 12.28 3.68 5.67
CA HIS A 303 11.76 4.94 5.11
C HIS A 303 12.45 6.15 5.74
N GLN A 304 12.58 6.17 7.06
CA GLN A 304 13.24 7.27 7.76
C GLN A 304 14.71 7.41 7.33
N ALA A 305 15.44 6.31 7.22
CA ALA A 305 16.83 6.33 6.76
C ALA A 305 16.97 6.83 5.30
N GLN A 306 16.04 6.44 4.43
CA GLN A 306 16.02 6.94 3.05
C GLN A 306 15.71 8.43 2.98
N LEU A 307 14.77 8.92 3.82
CA LEU A 307 14.41 10.33 3.91
C LEU A 307 15.60 11.17 4.42
N GLU A 308 16.25 10.74 5.50
CA GLU A 308 17.43 11.40 6.07
C GLU A 308 18.57 11.49 5.04
N ARG A 309 18.82 10.41 4.31
CA ARG A 309 19.82 10.40 3.24
C ARG A 309 19.48 11.41 2.12
N ARG A 310 18.20 11.43 1.70
CA ARG A 310 17.73 12.37 0.66
C ARG A 310 17.88 13.83 1.10
N LEU A 311 17.50 14.14 2.34
CA LEU A 311 17.62 15.52 2.86
C LEU A 311 19.07 15.98 2.92
N LYS A 312 20.00 15.13 3.37
CA LYS A 312 21.44 15.44 3.34
C LYS A 312 21.97 15.77 1.94
N THR A 313 21.53 15.01 0.93
CA THR A 313 21.93 15.26 -0.47
C THR A 313 21.37 16.57 -1.05
N LEU A 314 20.32 17.13 -0.46
CA LEU A 314 19.75 18.41 -0.88
C LEU A 314 20.44 19.62 -0.20
N GLU A 315 21.17 19.39 0.89
CA GLU A 315 21.94 20.40 1.62
C GLU A 315 23.37 20.55 1.07
N GLU A 316 23.89 19.55 0.34
CA GLU A 316 25.15 19.56 -0.40
C GLU A 316 24.98 20.15 -1.81
#